data_eff99d0e8cfb5ed06e7740291f717422
#
_entry.id   eff99d0e8cfb5ed06e7740291f717422
#
_cell.length_a   1.000
_cell.length_b   1.000
_cell.length_c   1.000
_cell.angle_alpha   90.00
_cell.angle_beta   90.00
_cell.angle_gamma   90.00
#
_symmetry.space_group_name_H-M   'P 1'
#
loop_
_entity.id
_entity.type
_entity.pdbx_description
1 polymer ?
#
loop_
_entity_poly.entity_id
_entity_poly.type
_entity_poly.pdbx_seq_one_letter_code
_entity_poly.pdbx_strand_id
1 'polypeptide(L)'
;MKKIGNIFIILGIILITCSALLIIRSKYIDSITKDKVSEVMNAIDNTLADVDMSEVDKKKFIVVNNKEYIGYIHLENSNIYLPINKEYTKDNLKYSPTVYYGSIEENNLIICAHNRKYQFGFLLNIKVGNKFTITDVNNNMYEYEVCEIEELKANMVDEMINNKSDLTLFTCTLGGLTRYTVRLNRI
;
A
#
# COMPACT_ATOMS: atom_id res chain seq x y z
N MET A 1 23.90 -42.17 -21.89
CA MET A 1 23.95 -41.58 -20.55
C MET A 1 24.54 -40.15 -20.53
N LYS A 2 25.70 -39.86 -21.17
CA LYS A 2 26.32 -38.50 -21.16
C LYS A 2 25.42 -37.40 -21.74
N LYS A 3 24.62 -37.65 -22.80
CA LYS A 3 23.72 -36.65 -23.42
C LYS A 3 22.59 -36.23 -22.50
N ILE A 4 22.05 -37.14 -21.70
CA ILE A 4 20.95 -36.83 -20.73
C ILE A 4 21.49 -35.97 -19.58
N GLY A 5 22.71 -36.26 -19.08
CA GLY A 5 23.34 -35.41 -18.05
C GLY A 5 23.56 -33.97 -18.50
N ASN A 6 24.01 -33.78 -19.75
CA ASN A 6 24.20 -32.44 -20.29
C ASN A 6 22.88 -31.62 -20.41
N ILE A 7 21.78 -32.31 -20.73
CA ILE A 7 20.45 -31.66 -20.79
C ILE A 7 20.05 -31.15 -19.39
N PHE A 8 20.24 -31.94 -18.33
CA PHE A 8 19.95 -31.53 -16.97
C PHE A 8 20.82 -30.36 -16.50
N ILE A 9 22.10 -30.33 -16.89
CA ILE A 9 23.00 -29.20 -16.58
C ILE A 9 22.53 -27.93 -17.26
N ILE A 10 22.19 -28.00 -18.56
CA ILE A 10 21.67 -26.83 -19.29
C ILE A 10 20.37 -26.33 -18.68
N LEU A 11 19.44 -27.24 -18.36
CA LEU A 11 18.17 -26.86 -17.70
C LEU A 11 18.41 -26.19 -16.34
N GLY A 12 19.34 -26.72 -15.54
CA GLY A 12 19.73 -26.12 -14.26
C GLY A 12 20.28 -24.70 -14.41
N ILE A 13 21.16 -24.48 -15.40
CA ILE A 13 21.70 -23.13 -15.69
C ILE A 13 20.58 -22.18 -16.11
N ILE A 14 19.66 -22.62 -16.98
CA ILE A 14 18.50 -21.78 -17.39
C ILE A 14 17.65 -21.39 -16.18
N LEU A 15 17.33 -22.33 -15.29
CA LEU A 15 16.54 -22.03 -14.09
C LEU A 15 17.24 -21.04 -13.16
N ILE A 16 18.55 -21.17 -12.97
CA ILE A 16 19.34 -20.26 -12.15
C ILE A 16 19.36 -18.85 -12.76
N THR A 17 19.59 -18.75 -14.09
CA THR A 17 19.61 -17.45 -14.76
C THR A 17 18.22 -16.77 -14.75
N CYS A 18 17.14 -17.50 -15.00
CA CYS A 18 15.77 -16.99 -14.87
C CYS A 18 15.47 -16.49 -13.45
N SER A 19 15.87 -17.25 -12.43
CA SER A 19 15.71 -16.86 -11.03
C SER A 19 16.47 -15.57 -10.71
N ALA A 20 17.74 -15.47 -11.14
CA ALA A 20 18.55 -14.28 -10.95
C ALA A 20 17.92 -13.02 -11.61
N LEU A 21 17.41 -13.17 -12.84
CA LEU A 21 16.72 -12.08 -13.54
C LEU A 21 15.45 -11.61 -12.81
N LEU A 22 14.67 -12.53 -12.24
CA LEU A 22 13.48 -12.20 -11.46
C LEU A 22 13.86 -11.41 -10.19
N ILE A 23 14.93 -11.80 -9.49
CA ILE A 23 15.42 -11.09 -8.30
C ILE A 23 15.89 -9.66 -8.66
N ILE A 24 16.66 -9.52 -9.75
CA ILE A 24 17.14 -8.22 -10.21
C ILE A 24 15.95 -7.31 -10.56
N ARG A 25 14.97 -7.85 -11.31
CA ARG A 25 13.73 -7.12 -11.64
C ARG A 25 12.96 -6.68 -10.40
N SER A 26 12.83 -7.56 -9.40
CA SER A 26 12.15 -7.22 -8.14
C SER A 26 12.86 -6.07 -7.42
N LYS A 27 14.17 -6.14 -7.24
CA LYS A 27 14.97 -5.07 -6.61
C LYS A 27 14.89 -3.75 -7.37
N TYR A 28 14.89 -3.78 -8.69
CA TYR A 28 14.75 -2.58 -9.54
C TYR A 28 13.39 -1.91 -9.32
N ILE A 29 12.30 -2.70 -9.30
CA ILE A 29 10.96 -2.15 -9.04
C ILE A 29 10.86 -1.58 -7.63
N ASP A 30 11.43 -2.26 -6.62
CA ASP A 30 11.46 -1.77 -5.24
C ASP A 30 12.21 -0.44 -5.11
N SER A 31 13.35 -0.27 -5.84
CA SER A 31 14.09 1.00 -5.86
C SER A 31 13.24 2.13 -6.44
N ILE A 32 12.63 1.92 -7.62
CA ILE A 32 11.76 2.94 -8.23
C ILE A 32 10.58 3.28 -7.31
N THR A 33 9.97 2.27 -6.67
CA THR A 33 8.85 2.50 -5.76
C THR A 33 9.28 3.34 -4.57
N LYS A 34 10.44 3.04 -3.98
CA LYS A 34 11.02 3.84 -2.88
C LYS A 34 11.21 5.29 -3.29
N ASP A 35 11.84 5.55 -4.46
CA ASP A 35 12.12 6.90 -4.94
C ASP A 35 10.81 7.67 -5.17
N LYS A 36 9.80 7.03 -5.76
CA LYS A 36 8.47 7.62 -5.97
C LYS A 36 7.75 7.93 -4.66
N VAL A 37 7.78 7.02 -3.69
CA VAL A 37 7.21 7.25 -2.35
C VAL A 37 7.90 8.45 -1.69
N SER A 38 9.23 8.51 -1.71
CA SER A 38 9.99 9.62 -1.13
C SER A 38 9.67 10.96 -1.81
N GLU A 39 9.58 10.99 -3.13
CA GLU A 39 9.23 12.18 -3.90
C GLU A 39 7.85 12.73 -3.50
N VAL A 40 6.85 11.84 -3.43
CA VAL A 40 5.48 12.23 -3.06
C VAL A 40 5.40 12.65 -1.60
N MET A 41 6.06 11.93 -0.68
CA MET A 41 6.09 12.30 0.74
C MET A 41 6.70 13.68 0.94
N ASN A 42 7.84 13.99 0.30
CA ASN A 42 8.45 15.32 0.35
C ASN A 42 7.50 16.41 -0.17
N ALA A 43 6.74 16.14 -1.22
CA ALA A 43 5.76 17.10 -1.74
C ALA A 43 4.58 17.31 -0.78
N ILE A 44 4.11 16.24 -0.11
CA ILE A 44 3.09 16.33 0.93
C ILE A 44 3.61 17.16 2.11
N ASP A 45 4.81 16.85 2.64
CA ASP A 45 5.39 17.53 3.78
C ASP A 45 5.59 19.03 3.49
N ASN A 46 6.07 19.40 2.30
CA ASN A 46 6.18 20.80 1.89
C ASN A 46 4.81 21.49 1.84
N THR A 47 3.78 20.80 1.31
CA THR A 47 2.43 21.37 1.25
C THR A 47 1.85 21.58 2.65
N LEU A 48 2.08 20.63 3.56
CA LEU A 48 1.60 20.70 4.96
C LEU A 48 2.35 21.81 5.75
N ALA A 49 3.62 22.06 5.43
CA ALA A 49 4.40 23.14 6.05
C ALA A 49 3.90 24.56 5.65
N ASP A 50 3.34 24.69 4.44
CA ASP A 50 2.83 25.96 3.89
C ASP A 50 1.34 26.23 4.21
N VAL A 51 0.67 25.31 4.92
CA VAL A 51 -0.76 25.51 5.28
C VAL A 51 -0.89 26.57 6.37
N ASP A 52 -1.27 27.79 5.98
CA ASP A 52 -1.75 28.80 6.90
C ASP A 52 -3.15 28.41 7.40
N MET A 53 -3.25 28.12 8.69
CA MET A 53 -4.49 27.66 9.35
C MET A 53 -5.63 28.70 9.33
N SER A 54 -5.41 29.88 8.77
CA SER A 54 -6.35 31.00 8.75
C SER A 54 -7.24 31.12 7.50
N GLU A 55 -6.92 30.41 6.39
CA GLU A 55 -7.73 30.36 5.16
C GLU A 55 -8.12 28.93 4.81
N VAL A 56 -9.25 28.48 5.36
CA VAL A 56 -9.71 27.10 5.22
C VAL A 56 -10.64 26.95 4.03
N ASP A 57 -10.10 26.94 2.85
CA ASP A 57 -10.66 26.11 1.78
C ASP A 57 -10.09 24.69 1.99
N LYS A 58 -10.85 23.80 2.65
CA LYS A 58 -10.42 22.44 2.97
C LYS A 58 -10.08 21.71 1.68
N LYS A 59 -8.80 21.60 1.40
CA LYS A 59 -8.30 20.82 0.26
C LYS A 59 -8.73 19.36 0.45
N LYS A 60 -9.28 18.76 -0.59
CA LYS A 60 -9.62 17.31 -0.57
C LYS A 60 -8.46 16.43 -1.01
N PHE A 61 -7.49 16.98 -1.72
CA PHE A 61 -6.32 16.29 -2.23
C PHE A 61 -5.25 17.30 -2.66
N ILE A 62 -4.03 16.81 -2.82
CA ILE A 62 -2.94 17.51 -3.50
C ILE A 62 -2.57 16.78 -4.79
N VAL A 63 -2.01 17.52 -5.75
CA VAL A 63 -1.58 16.95 -7.05
C VAL A 63 -0.07 16.91 -7.11
N VAL A 64 0.50 15.71 -7.28
CA VAL A 64 1.92 15.49 -7.50
C VAL A 64 2.08 14.62 -8.74
N ASN A 65 2.83 15.08 -9.75
CA ASN A 65 3.05 14.37 -11.01
C ASN A 65 1.74 13.91 -11.69
N ASN A 66 0.75 14.79 -11.77
CA ASN A 66 -0.58 14.53 -12.32
C ASN A 66 -1.38 13.42 -11.61
N LYS A 67 -1.07 13.13 -10.36
CA LYS A 67 -1.80 12.18 -9.50
C LYS A 67 -2.29 12.87 -8.26
N GLU A 68 -3.50 12.51 -7.82
CA GLU A 68 -4.16 13.08 -6.65
C GLU A 68 -3.90 12.23 -5.41
N TYR A 69 -3.47 12.86 -4.32
CA TYR A 69 -3.21 12.21 -3.04
C TYR A 69 -4.05 12.84 -1.93
N ILE A 70 -4.66 12.00 -1.09
CA ILE A 70 -5.49 12.44 0.04
C ILE A 70 -4.71 12.65 1.32
N GLY A 71 -3.45 12.26 1.36
CA GLY A 71 -2.57 12.29 2.53
C GLY A 71 -1.63 11.10 2.54
N TYR A 72 -1.24 10.67 3.73
CA TYR A 72 -0.39 9.50 3.91
C TYR A 72 -0.82 8.65 5.11
N ILE A 73 -0.44 7.37 5.10
CA ILE A 73 -0.59 6.44 6.21
C ILE A 73 0.76 6.14 6.86
N HIS A 74 0.78 6.10 8.17
CA HIS A 74 1.94 5.77 8.99
C HIS A 74 1.62 4.59 9.93
N LEU A 75 2.52 3.62 10.03
CA LEU A 75 2.48 2.58 11.03
C LEU A 75 3.25 3.04 12.27
N GLU A 76 2.60 3.12 13.43
CA GLU A 76 3.18 3.56 14.69
C GLU A 76 4.44 2.75 15.06
N ASN A 77 5.42 3.43 15.67
CA ASN A 77 6.72 2.86 16.04
C ASN A 77 7.53 2.27 14.87
N SER A 78 7.32 2.78 13.66
CA SER A 78 8.05 2.37 12.46
C SER A 78 8.47 3.58 11.61
N ASN A 79 9.33 3.35 10.64
CA ASN A 79 9.66 4.34 9.61
C ASN A 79 8.84 4.13 8.31
N ILE A 80 7.62 3.59 8.44
CA ILE A 80 6.75 3.31 7.30
C ILE A 80 5.78 4.47 7.14
N TYR A 81 6.03 5.31 6.14
CA TYR A 81 5.18 6.42 5.69
C TYR A 81 4.86 6.18 4.22
N LEU A 82 3.58 6.06 3.88
CA LEU A 82 3.16 5.76 2.53
C LEU A 82 2.08 6.74 2.06
N PRO A 83 2.29 7.47 0.96
CA PRO A 83 1.28 8.38 0.42
C PRO A 83 0.08 7.59 -0.10
N ILE A 84 -1.14 8.10 0.10
CA ILE A 84 -2.39 7.47 -0.32
C ILE A 84 -2.90 8.17 -1.57
N ASN A 85 -2.89 7.48 -2.71
CA ASN A 85 -3.49 7.98 -3.93
C ASN A 85 -5.02 7.92 -3.84
N LYS A 86 -5.69 8.98 -4.28
CA LYS A 86 -7.15 9.12 -4.21
C LYS A 86 -7.90 8.13 -5.09
N GLU A 87 -7.33 7.72 -6.23
CA GLU A 87 -8.02 6.96 -7.26
C GLU A 87 -7.41 5.59 -7.49
N TYR A 88 -8.25 4.55 -7.48
CA TYR A 88 -7.84 3.20 -7.84
C TYR A 88 -7.68 3.04 -9.34
N THR A 89 -6.45 3.08 -9.82
CA THR A 89 -6.07 2.69 -11.17
C THR A 89 -4.86 1.76 -11.13
N LYS A 90 -4.66 0.98 -12.19
CA LYS A 90 -3.47 0.10 -12.29
C LYS A 90 -2.17 0.91 -12.26
N ASP A 91 -2.17 2.12 -12.81
CA ASP A 91 -1.00 3.00 -12.83
C ASP A 91 -0.72 3.60 -11.46
N ASN A 92 -1.74 4.05 -10.73
CA ASN A 92 -1.60 4.57 -9.38
C ASN A 92 -1.14 3.48 -8.41
N LEU A 93 -1.79 2.31 -8.44
CA LEU A 93 -1.46 1.16 -7.59
C LEU A 93 -0.02 0.66 -7.78
N LYS A 94 0.60 0.95 -8.92
CA LYS A 94 1.95 0.49 -9.24
C LYS A 94 3.01 0.97 -8.23
N TYR A 95 2.84 2.18 -7.68
CA TYR A 95 3.85 2.83 -6.85
C TYR A 95 3.38 3.27 -5.47
N SER A 96 2.07 3.37 -5.22
CA SER A 96 1.54 3.81 -3.92
C SER A 96 0.26 3.05 -3.53
N PRO A 97 -0.06 2.97 -2.24
CA PRO A 97 -1.40 2.65 -1.78
C PRO A 97 -2.44 3.55 -2.45
N THR A 98 -3.61 2.98 -2.75
CA THR A 98 -4.71 3.69 -3.40
C THR A 98 -6.00 3.49 -2.63
N VAL A 99 -6.87 4.50 -2.59
CA VAL A 99 -8.24 4.33 -2.11
C VAL A 99 -8.96 3.37 -3.04
N TYR A 100 -9.45 2.27 -2.47
CA TYR A 100 -10.25 1.28 -3.17
C TYR A 100 -11.74 1.59 -3.09
N TYR A 101 -12.20 2.05 -1.90
CA TYR A 101 -13.59 2.40 -1.64
C TYR A 101 -13.69 3.33 -0.42
N GLY A 102 -14.78 4.09 -0.31
CA GLY A 102 -15.14 4.89 0.86
C GLY A 102 -14.30 6.14 1.07
N SER A 103 -14.43 6.72 2.26
CA SER A 103 -13.71 7.93 2.68
C SER A 103 -13.43 7.94 4.18
N ILE A 104 -12.52 8.84 4.62
CA ILE A 104 -12.23 9.05 6.06
C ILE A 104 -13.46 9.59 6.79
N GLU A 105 -14.20 10.50 6.13
CA GLU A 105 -15.36 11.17 6.69
C GLU A 105 -16.53 10.22 6.95
N GLU A 106 -16.68 9.19 6.10
CA GLU A 106 -17.75 8.20 6.22
C GLU A 106 -17.37 7.02 7.13
N ASN A 107 -16.15 6.99 7.68
CA ASN A 107 -15.63 5.90 8.50
C ASN A 107 -15.76 4.51 7.80
N ASN A 108 -15.47 4.45 6.51
CA ASN A 108 -15.56 3.23 5.70
C ASN A 108 -14.43 3.12 4.68
N LEU A 109 -13.30 3.79 4.96
CA LEU A 109 -12.18 3.88 4.02
C LEU A 109 -11.51 2.53 3.80
N ILE A 110 -11.36 2.14 2.55
CA ILE A 110 -10.63 0.93 2.16
C ILE A 110 -9.46 1.31 1.27
N ILE A 111 -8.26 0.93 1.68
CA ILE A 111 -7.01 1.21 0.96
C ILE A 111 -6.37 -0.12 0.54
N CYS A 112 -5.95 -0.19 -0.71
CA CYS A 112 -5.20 -1.33 -1.20
C CYS A 112 -3.81 -0.96 -1.72
N ALA A 113 -2.89 -1.91 -1.64
CA ALA A 113 -1.57 -1.80 -2.24
C ALA A 113 -1.01 -3.19 -2.59
N HIS A 114 0.06 -3.22 -3.37
CA HIS A 114 0.75 -4.47 -3.65
C HIS A 114 1.46 -5.04 -2.42
N ASN A 115 1.59 -6.36 -2.37
CA ASN A 115 2.44 -7.05 -1.40
C ASN A 115 3.92 -6.87 -1.79
N ARG A 116 4.49 -5.70 -1.50
CA ARG A 116 5.88 -5.31 -1.79
C ARG A 116 6.48 -4.52 -0.63
N LYS A 117 7.81 -4.44 -0.59
CA LYS A 117 8.57 -3.84 0.50
C LYS A 117 8.18 -2.38 0.81
N TYR A 118 7.99 -1.55 -0.21
CA TYR A 118 7.64 -0.13 -0.08
C TYR A 118 6.16 0.15 -0.37
N GLN A 119 5.32 -0.84 -0.12
CA GLN A 119 3.86 -0.77 -0.16
C GLN A 119 3.31 -1.59 1.02
N PHE A 120 2.28 -2.43 0.84
CA PHE A 120 1.62 -3.16 1.92
C PHE A 120 2.22 -4.55 2.22
N GLY A 121 3.45 -4.85 1.79
CA GLY A 121 4.11 -6.11 2.14
C GLY A 121 4.32 -6.31 3.64
N PHE A 122 4.45 -5.22 4.41
CA PHE A 122 4.57 -5.27 5.87
C PHE A 122 3.28 -5.72 6.57
N LEU A 123 2.10 -5.61 5.94
CA LEU A 123 0.83 -6.05 6.52
C LEU A 123 0.84 -7.52 6.91
N LEU A 124 1.61 -8.37 6.23
CA LEU A 124 1.72 -9.80 6.57
C LEU A 124 2.31 -10.06 7.97
N ASN A 125 2.91 -9.05 8.59
CA ASN A 125 3.51 -9.13 9.93
C ASN A 125 2.74 -8.31 10.97
N ILE A 126 1.63 -7.69 10.59
CA ILE A 126 0.78 -6.90 11.49
C ILE A 126 0.02 -7.82 12.44
N LYS A 127 -0.26 -7.29 13.64
CA LYS A 127 -1.03 -7.97 14.69
C LYS A 127 -2.18 -7.09 15.15
N VAL A 128 -3.20 -7.72 15.70
CA VAL A 128 -4.27 -7.01 16.44
C VAL A 128 -3.62 -6.17 17.55
N GLY A 129 -4.09 -4.93 17.70
CA GLY A 129 -3.53 -3.93 18.61
C GLY A 129 -2.44 -3.05 17.99
N ASN A 130 -1.94 -3.32 16.78
CA ASN A 130 -1.05 -2.37 16.09
C ASN A 130 -1.83 -1.12 15.71
N LYS A 131 -1.16 0.03 15.74
CA LYS A 131 -1.78 1.33 15.48
C LYS A 131 -1.27 1.95 14.20
N PHE A 132 -2.17 2.61 13.50
CA PHE A 132 -1.91 3.37 12.29
C PHE A 132 -2.45 4.78 12.44
N THR A 133 -1.77 5.74 11.83
CA THR A 133 -2.25 7.10 11.69
C THR A 133 -2.40 7.43 10.21
N ILE A 134 -3.54 8.00 9.82
CA ILE A 134 -3.70 8.66 8.53
C ILE A 134 -3.63 10.17 8.80
N THR A 135 -2.75 10.86 8.07
CA THR A 135 -2.70 12.32 8.04
C THR A 135 -3.21 12.79 6.69
N ASP A 136 -4.27 13.58 6.68
CA ASP A 136 -4.85 14.13 5.46
C ASP A 136 -4.04 15.35 4.94
N VAL A 137 -4.42 15.87 3.79
CA VAL A 137 -3.77 17.02 3.16
C VAL A 137 -4.02 18.36 3.89
N ASN A 138 -4.85 18.37 4.91
CA ASN A 138 -5.10 19.53 5.79
C ASN A 138 -4.43 19.34 7.17
N ASN A 139 -3.52 18.37 7.30
CA ASN A 139 -2.82 18.03 8.54
C ASN A 139 -3.73 17.50 9.68
N ASN A 140 -4.94 17.03 9.36
CA ASN A 140 -5.76 16.33 10.35
C ASN A 140 -5.25 14.90 10.50
N MET A 141 -5.10 14.46 11.75
CA MET A 141 -4.60 13.13 12.10
C MET A 141 -5.75 12.25 12.57
N TYR A 142 -5.83 11.05 12.04
CA TYR A 142 -6.84 10.05 12.34
C TYR A 142 -6.15 8.78 12.79
N GLU A 143 -6.34 8.40 14.04
CA GLU A 143 -5.70 7.24 14.66
C GLU A 143 -6.62 6.02 14.60
N TYR A 144 -6.04 4.87 14.27
CA TYR A 144 -6.74 3.60 14.10
C TYR A 144 -5.97 2.47 14.77
N GLU A 145 -6.70 1.53 15.37
CA GLU A 145 -6.15 0.32 15.95
C GLU A 145 -6.67 -0.92 15.21
N VAL A 146 -5.76 -1.87 14.95
CA VAL A 146 -6.11 -3.15 14.31
C VAL A 146 -6.99 -3.97 15.24
N CYS A 147 -8.21 -4.26 14.81
CA CYS A 147 -9.18 -5.06 15.57
C CYS A 147 -9.33 -6.49 15.02
N GLU A 148 -9.09 -6.70 13.73
CA GLU A 148 -9.25 -8.02 13.09
C GLU A 148 -8.30 -8.19 11.92
N ILE A 149 -7.88 -9.42 11.67
CA ILE A 149 -7.07 -9.81 10.52
C ILE A 149 -7.72 -11.06 9.91
N GLU A 150 -8.00 -10.99 8.62
CA GLU A 150 -8.66 -12.07 7.88
C GLU A 150 -8.05 -12.26 6.49
N GLU A 151 -8.38 -13.38 5.88
CA GLU A 151 -7.99 -13.66 4.50
C GLU A 151 -9.25 -13.89 3.66
N LEU A 152 -9.55 -12.96 2.75
CA LEU A 152 -10.72 -13.02 1.86
C LEU A 152 -10.33 -13.55 0.48
N LYS A 153 -11.19 -14.34 -0.15
CA LYS A 153 -11.02 -14.71 -1.55
C LYS A 153 -11.12 -13.46 -2.43
N ALA A 154 -10.42 -13.46 -3.56
CA ALA A 154 -10.35 -12.29 -4.45
C ALA A 154 -11.71 -11.83 -5.01
N ASN A 155 -12.71 -12.71 -5.05
CA ASN A 155 -14.07 -12.44 -5.50
C ASN A 155 -15.06 -12.05 -4.39
N MET A 156 -14.63 -12.01 -3.12
CA MET A 156 -15.47 -11.61 -1.97
C MET A 156 -15.45 -10.08 -1.83
N VAL A 157 -15.99 -9.39 -2.82
CA VAL A 157 -16.01 -7.91 -2.86
C VAL A 157 -17.02 -7.35 -1.85
N ASP A 158 -18.16 -8.01 -1.71
CA ASP A 158 -19.21 -7.58 -0.77
C ASP A 158 -18.73 -7.64 0.67
N GLU A 159 -18.01 -8.69 1.06
CA GLU A 159 -17.42 -8.83 2.40
C GLU A 159 -16.27 -7.84 2.63
N MET A 160 -15.57 -7.46 1.56
CA MET A 160 -14.55 -6.41 1.61
C MET A 160 -15.19 -5.05 1.91
N ILE A 161 -16.30 -4.70 1.27
CA ILE A 161 -16.94 -3.38 1.33
C ILE A 161 -17.93 -3.29 2.50
N ASN A 162 -18.81 -4.28 2.65
CA ASN A 162 -19.89 -4.27 3.63
C ASN A 162 -19.41 -4.80 4.99
N ASN A 163 -18.49 -4.09 5.63
CA ASN A 163 -17.97 -4.39 6.97
C ASN A 163 -18.23 -3.23 7.94
N LYS A 164 -17.95 -3.44 9.22
CA LYS A 164 -18.18 -2.44 10.29
C LYS A 164 -16.91 -1.67 10.70
N SER A 165 -15.80 -1.90 10.03
CA SER A 165 -14.52 -1.26 10.36
C SER A 165 -14.43 0.11 9.72
N ASP A 166 -13.86 1.08 10.44
CA ASP A 166 -13.69 2.45 9.97
C ASP A 166 -12.61 2.58 8.90
N LEU A 167 -11.60 1.69 8.96
CA LEU A 167 -10.52 1.58 8.00
C LEU A 167 -10.24 0.11 7.69
N THR A 168 -10.06 -0.18 6.41
CA THR A 168 -9.59 -1.50 5.94
C THR A 168 -8.34 -1.34 5.08
N LEU A 169 -7.30 -2.09 5.40
CA LEU A 169 -6.09 -2.18 4.59
C LEU A 169 -5.99 -3.59 4.00
N PHE A 170 -5.74 -3.72 2.70
CA PHE A 170 -5.53 -5.04 2.14
C PHE A 170 -4.45 -5.11 1.08
N THR A 171 -3.88 -6.31 0.96
CA THR A 171 -2.90 -6.66 -0.08
C THR A 171 -3.16 -8.06 -0.62
N CYS A 172 -2.57 -8.40 -1.76
CA CYS A 172 -2.65 -9.76 -2.28
C CYS A 172 -1.73 -10.70 -1.50
N THR A 173 -2.19 -11.92 -1.28
CA THR A 173 -1.30 -13.02 -0.86
C THR A 173 -0.45 -13.51 -2.03
N LEU A 174 0.52 -14.40 -1.75
CA LEU A 174 1.31 -15.05 -2.79
C LEU A 174 0.39 -15.78 -3.79
N GLY A 175 0.59 -15.50 -5.08
CA GLY A 175 -0.27 -16.03 -6.15
C GLY A 175 -1.54 -15.23 -6.42
N GLY A 176 -1.91 -14.27 -5.56
CA GLY A 176 -3.03 -13.33 -5.81
C GLY A 176 -4.42 -13.94 -5.70
N LEU A 177 -4.56 -15.16 -5.17
CA LEU A 177 -5.85 -15.87 -5.02
C LEU A 177 -6.71 -15.28 -3.92
N THR A 178 -6.06 -14.74 -2.89
CA THR A 178 -6.73 -14.16 -1.72
C THR A 178 -6.18 -12.76 -1.42
N ARG A 179 -6.86 -12.08 -0.50
CA ARG A 179 -6.55 -10.76 0.03
C ARG A 179 -6.27 -10.88 1.51
N TYR A 180 -5.05 -10.57 1.91
CA TYR A 180 -4.72 -10.38 3.32
C TYR A 180 -5.29 -9.04 3.76
N THR A 181 -6.29 -9.09 4.62
CA THR A 181 -7.15 -7.96 4.99
C THR A 181 -6.96 -7.66 6.47
N VAL A 182 -6.69 -6.41 6.77
CA VAL A 182 -6.53 -5.87 8.12
C VAL A 182 -7.65 -4.88 8.36
N ARG A 183 -8.47 -5.13 9.40
CA ARG A 183 -9.59 -4.30 9.82
C ARG A 183 -9.18 -3.44 11.01
N LEU A 184 -9.54 -2.18 10.98
CA LEU A 184 -9.14 -1.21 11.99
C LEU A 184 -10.35 -0.35 12.39
N ASN A 185 -10.40 -0.01 13.69
CA ASN A 185 -11.36 0.95 14.21
C ASN A 185 -10.64 2.22 14.64
N ARG A 186 -11.30 3.33 14.50
CA ARG A 186 -10.82 4.65 14.92
C ARG A 186 -10.79 4.71 16.44
N ILE A 187 -9.74 5.33 17.01
CA ILE A 187 -9.52 5.47 18.47
C ILE A 187 -9.38 6.95 18.86
#